data_21ae4f19ad87835849a262ab60a03c20
#
_entry.id   21ae4f19ad87835849a262ab60a03c20
#
_cell.length_a   1.000
_cell.length_b   1.000
_cell.length_c   1.000
_cell.angle_alpha   90.00
_cell.angle_beta   90.00
_cell.angle_gamma   90.00
#
_symmetry.space_group_name_H-M   'P 1'
#
loop_
_entity.id
_entity.type
_entity.pdbx_description
1 polymer ?
#
loop_
_entity_poly.entity_id
_entity_poly.type
_entity_poly.pdbx_seq_one_letter_code
_entity_poly.pdbx_strand_id
1 'polypeptide(L)'
;FIVKRFEDFGYDMSRFTIVYNSKSINYRIYNKELINDLKVLKLAGHSAIDKFIPMFYKFATIAERKELLKGLIDTDGYVDTNGHIVYTTISKQLAEDVAFVVRSIGGRASINTKNAGYKDYNGVYHKCNLAYIISITTRDNSEIVSLPKKLERVRKLGYDSDKRYYFENKIESIEYIGVKKGRCITVDNPSGLYCVDDFIVTHNSFALVLAMAEPLMTDPDFRGLISRKALQSLKAGGGFVEKFRQIFGDYCSVKESDNPRISFPNGSFCDLTYIDDSD
;
A
#
# COMPACT_ATOMS: atom_id res chain seq x y z
N PHE A 1 -26.42 -2.68 16.70
CA PHE A 1 -25.24 -1.98 16.13
C PHE A 1 -25.46 -1.63 14.65
N ILE A 2 -25.63 -2.61 13.74
CA ILE A 2 -25.79 -2.38 12.30
C ILE A 2 -26.97 -1.47 11.98
N VAL A 3 -28.18 -1.77 12.52
CA VAL A 3 -29.40 -0.96 12.31
C VAL A 3 -29.17 0.49 12.75
N LYS A 4 -28.59 0.71 13.93
CA LYS A 4 -28.30 2.05 14.44
C LYS A 4 -27.34 2.82 13.54
N ARG A 5 -26.34 2.15 12.95
CA ARG A 5 -25.41 2.79 12.00
C ARG A 5 -26.13 3.29 10.75
N PHE A 6 -27.07 2.52 10.19
CA PHE A 6 -27.86 2.97 9.06
C PHE A 6 -28.77 4.15 9.41
N GLU A 7 -29.38 4.15 10.63
CA GLU A 7 -30.13 5.29 11.14
C GLU A 7 -29.28 6.54 11.30
N ASP A 8 -28.06 6.40 11.82
CA ASP A 8 -27.09 7.49 11.97
C ASP A 8 -26.69 8.10 10.60
N PHE A 9 -26.78 7.32 9.52
CA PHE A 9 -26.58 7.79 8.13
C PHE A 9 -27.85 8.29 7.44
N GLY A 10 -28.97 8.39 8.16
CA GLY A 10 -30.24 8.95 7.66
C GLY A 10 -31.13 7.97 6.91
N TYR A 11 -30.81 6.68 6.86
CA TYR A 11 -31.69 5.69 6.26
C TYR A 11 -32.85 5.37 7.20
N ASP A 12 -34.08 5.36 6.66
CA ASP A 12 -35.27 4.87 7.38
C ASP A 12 -35.17 3.36 7.60
N MET A 13 -34.89 2.98 8.82
CA MET A 13 -34.75 1.60 9.27
C MET A 13 -35.99 1.08 9.96
N SER A 14 -37.12 1.78 9.88
CA SER A 14 -38.42 1.39 10.50
C SER A 14 -38.96 0.05 9.98
N ARG A 15 -38.53 -0.38 8.80
CA ARG A 15 -38.93 -1.63 8.15
C ARG A 15 -37.79 -2.63 8.08
N PHE A 16 -37.59 -3.39 9.13
CA PHE A 16 -36.71 -4.54 9.10
C PHE A 16 -37.37 -5.75 9.76
N THR A 17 -36.97 -6.95 9.36
CA THR A 17 -37.41 -8.20 9.99
C THR A 17 -36.23 -8.94 10.55
N ILE A 18 -36.37 -9.47 11.75
CA ILE A 18 -35.38 -10.35 12.36
C ILE A 18 -35.81 -11.79 12.08
N VAL A 19 -34.96 -12.55 11.42
CA VAL A 19 -35.19 -13.98 11.17
C VAL A 19 -34.20 -14.78 12.00
N TYR A 20 -34.72 -15.53 12.95
CA TYR A 20 -33.96 -16.41 13.82
C TYR A 20 -33.78 -17.76 13.13
N ASN A 21 -32.58 -18.15 12.82
CA ASN A 21 -32.20 -19.50 12.45
C ASN A 21 -31.50 -20.17 13.63
N SER A 22 -31.45 -21.49 13.65
CA SER A 22 -30.82 -22.26 14.75
C SER A 22 -29.37 -21.88 15.07
N LYS A 23 -28.65 -21.21 14.15
CA LYS A 23 -27.23 -20.85 14.27
C LYS A 23 -26.94 -19.38 14.02
N SER A 24 -27.89 -18.57 13.56
CA SER A 24 -27.66 -17.17 13.19
C SER A 24 -28.94 -16.33 13.32
N ILE A 25 -28.71 -15.03 13.51
CA ILE A 25 -29.73 -14.01 13.45
C ILE A 25 -29.53 -13.25 12.15
N ASN A 26 -30.56 -13.22 11.30
CA ASN A 26 -30.52 -12.49 10.03
C ASN A 26 -31.44 -11.27 10.14
N TYR A 27 -30.95 -10.13 9.70
CA TYR A 27 -31.71 -8.89 9.55
C TYR A 27 -32.05 -8.69 8.08
N ARG A 28 -33.33 -8.57 7.77
CA ARG A 28 -33.83 -8.19 6.45
C ARG A 28 -34.24 -6.74 6.47
N ILE A 29 -33.56 -5.92 5.69
CA ILE A 29 -33.76 -4.48 5.60
C ILE A 29 -34.55 -4.18 4.33
N TYR A 30 -35.63 -3.40 4.44
CA TYR A 30 -36.51 -3.02 3.34
C TYR A 30 -36.44 -1.50 3.11
N ASN A 31 -35.27 -1.01 2.73
CA ASN A 31 -35.09 0.39 2.38
C ASN A 31 -34.78 0.50 0.87
N LYS A 32 -35.66 1.21 0.13
CA LYS A 32 -35.54 1.33 -1.34
C LYS A 32 -34.34 2.20 -1.73
N GLU A 33 -34.07 3.22 -0.96
CA GLU A 33 -32.94 4.14 -1.21
C GLU A 33 -31.61 3.39 -1.06
N LEU A 34 -31.39 2.69 0.06
CA LEU A 34 -30.23 1.85 0.28
C LEU A 34 -30.04 0.80 -0.83
N ILE A 35 -31.15 0.13 -1.26
CA ILE A 35 -31.09 -0.85 -2.34
C ILE A 35 -30.65 -0.17 -3.65
N ASN A 36 -31.17 1.03 -3.93
CA ASN A 36 -30.80 1.78 -5.11
C ASN A 36 -29.33 2.20 -5.09
N ASP A 37 -28.84 2.69 -3.96
CA ASP A 37 -27.43 3.06 -3.77
C ASP A 37 -26.50 1.86 -3.99
N LEU A 38 -26.83 0.70 -3.43
CA LEU A 38 -26.10 -0.54 -3.67
C LEU A 38 -26.09 -0.95 -5.16
N LYS A 39 -27.19 -0.71 -5.90
CA LYS A 39 -27.24 -0.96 -7.35
C LYS A 39 -26.38 0.02 -8.14
N VAL A 40 -26.46 1.31 -7.81
CA VAL A 40 -25.65 2.37 -8.44
C VAL A 40 -24.16 2.08 -8.25
N LEU A 41 -23.77 1.65 -7.05
CA LEU A 41 -22.40 1.25 -6.71
C LEU A 41 -22.00 -0.13 -7.29
N LYS A 42 -22.93 -0.81 -7.96
CA LYS A 42 -22.74 -2.16 -8.49
C LYS A 42 -22.38 -3.20 -7.42
N LEU A 43 -22.83 -3.00 -6.19
CA LEU A 43 -22.58 -3.92 -5.08
C LEU A 43 -23.69 -4.96 -4.91
N ALA A 44 -24.86 -4.74 -5.54
CA ALA A 44 -25.97 -5.68 -5.50
C ALA A 44 -25.79 -6.83 -6.48
N GLY A 45 -26.12 -8.05 -6.05
CA GLY A 45 -26.12 -9.24 -6.92
C GLY A 45 -24.77 -9.96 -7.04
N HIS A 46 -23.74 -9.52 -6.32
CA HIS A 46 -22.43 -10.19 -6.31
C HIS A 46 -22.40 -11.35 -5.33
N SER A 47 -21.71 -12.41 -5.74
CA SER A 47 -21.37 -13.54 -4.87
C SER A 47 -20.07 -13.28 -4.12
N ALA A 48 -19.68 -14.17 -3.20
CA ALA A 48 -18.47 -13.98 -2.41
C ALA A 48 -17.18 -13.94 -3.26
N ILE A 49 -17.18 -14.53 -4.46
CA ILE A 49 -15.97 -14.64 -5.31
C ILE A 49 -15.72 -13.37 -6.16
N ASP A 50 -16.77 -12.60 -6.43
CA ASP A 50 -16.75 -11.41 -7.31
C ASP A 50 -16.98 -10.11 -6.55
N LYS A 51 -16.86 -10.13 -5.21
CA LYS A 51 -16.86 -8.91 -4.39
C LYS A 51 -15.67 -8.01 -4.70
N PHE A 52 -15.87 -6.70 -4.60
CA PHE A 52 -14.85 -5.67 -4.83
C PHE A 52 -15.17 -4.41 -4.01
N ILE A 53 -14.22 -3.48 -3.94
CA ILE A 53 -14.43 -2.14 -3.41
C ILE A 53 -14.59 -1.18 -4.60
N PRO A 54 -15.72 -0.44 -4.71
CA PRO A 54 -15.91 0.54 -5.77
C PRO A 54 -14.77 1.57 -5.80
N MET A 55 -14.35 1.97 -7.02
CA MET A 55 -13.25 2.90 -7.25
C MET A 55 -13.40 4.20 -6.45
N PHE A 56 -14.62 4.72 -6.35
CA PHE A 56 -14.93 5.93 -5.59
C PHE A 56 -14.46 5.84 -4.13
N TYR A 57 -14.69 4.72 -3.46
CA TYR A 57 -14.24 4.53 -2.07
C TYR A 57 -12.72 4.34 -1.94
N LYS A 58 -12.08 3.77 -2.96
CA LYS A 58 -10.61 3.61 -2.95
C LYS A 58 -9.87 4.95 -2.97
N PHE A 59 -10.46 5.97 -3.58
CA PHE A 59 -9.90 7.33 -3.71
C PHE A 59 -10.63 8.38 -2.85
N ALA A 60 -11.50 7.97 -1.93
CA ALA A 60 -12.13 8.84 -0.96
C ALA A 60 -11.10 9.45 0.02
N THR A 61 -11.52 10.33 0.89
CA THR A 61 -10.64 10.93 1.92
C THR A 61 -10.03 9.84 2.82
N ILE A 62 -8.91 10.15 3.47
CA ILE A 62 -8.26 9.21 4.41
C ILE A 62 -9.24 8.77 5.51
N ALA A 63 -10.06 9.69 6.03
CA ALA A 63 -11.05 9.40 7.06
C ALA A 63 -12.10 8.37 6.56
N GLU A 64 -12.64 8.58 5.36
CA GLU A 64 -13.62 7.67 4.76
C GLU A 64 -13.01 6.29 4.45
N ARG A 65 -11.76 6.23 3.97
CA ARG A 65 -11.05 4.96 3.76
C ARG A 65 -10.81 4.21 5.07
N LYS A 66 -10.52 4.91 6.17
CA LYS A 66 -10.41 4.30 7.49
C LYS A 66 -11.77 3.74 7.96
N GLU A 67 -12.87 4.47 7.77
CA GLU A 67 -14.22 4.00 8.10
C GLU A 67 -14.62 2.77 7.26
N LEU A 68 -14.27 2.76 5.96
CA LEU A 68 -14.46 1.58 5.11
C LEU A 68 -13.72 0.35 5.65
N LEU A 69 -12.44 0.50 5.98
CA LEU A 69 -11.65 -0.59 6.57
C LEU A 69 -12.23 -1.05 7.90
N LYS A 70 -12.67 -0.11 8.73
CA LYS A 70 -13.35 -0.40 10.00
C LYS A 70 -14.60 -1.28 9.79
N GLY A 71 -15.44 -0.93 8.82
CA GLY A 71 -16.59 -1.74 8.44
C GLY A 71 -16.21 -3.15 7.99
N LEU A 72 -15.22 -3.28 7.10
CA LEU A 72 -14.76 -4.57 6.61
C LEU A 72 -14.15 -5.45 7.72
N ILE A 73 -13.30 -4.87 8.56
CA ILE A 73 -12.61 -5.60 9.62
C ILE A 73 -13.60 -5.98 10.72
N ASP A 74 -14.52 -5.10 11.07
CA ASP A 74 -15.53 -5.38 12.11
C ASP A 74 -16.49 -6.49 11.72
N THR A 75 -16.85 -6.60 10.44
CA THR A 75 -17.74 -7.66 9.94
C THR A 75 -17.00 -8.96 9.66
N ASP A 76 -16.15 -8.97 8.64
CA ASP A 76 -15.52 -10.17 8.10
C ASP A 76 -14.03 -10.33 8.49
N GLY A 77 -13.41 -9.31 9.12
CA GLY A 77 -12.04 -9.39 9.60
C GLY A 77 -11.92 -10.17 10.91
N TYR A 78 -10.70 -10.63 11.17
CA TYR A 78 -10.33 -11.31 12.41
C TYR A 78 -9.20 -10.54 13.10
N VAL A 79 -9.30 -10.40 14.40
CA VAL A 79 -8.20 -9.88 15.25
C VAL A 79 -7.83 -10.99 16.22
N ASP A 80 -6.59 -11.46 16.15
CA ASP A 80 -6.10 -12.52 17.03
C ASP A 80 -5.90 -12.02 18.48
N THR A 81 -5.50 -12.93 19.37
CA THR A 81 -5.26 -12.60 20.79
C THR A 81 -4.06 -11.69 21.00
N ASN A 82 -3.17 -11.61 20.02
CA ASN A 82 -2.00 -10.75 20.01
C ASN A 82 -2.24 -9.40 19.30
N GLY A 83 -3.47 -9.15 18.83
CA GLY A 83 -3.84 -7.90 18.17
C GLY A 83 -3.50 -7.81 16.68
N HIS A 84 -3.05 -8.90 16.04
CA HIS A 84 -2.83 -8.91 14.61
C HIS A 84 -4.17 -8.93 13.86
N ILE A 85 -4.27 -8.09 12.84
CA ILE A 85 -5.48 -7.98 12.02
C ILE A 85 -5.31 -8.79 10.75
N VAL A 86 -6.30 -9.63 10.48
CA VAL A 86 -6.36 -10.46 9.27
C VAL A 86 -7.73 -10.32 8.62
N TYR A 87 -7.75 -10.10 7.32
CA TYR A 87 -8.96 -10.15 6.49
C TYR A 87 -8.87 -11.33 5.53
N THR A 88 -9.94 -12.09 5.39
CA THR A 88 -9.93 -13.28 4.52
C THR A 88 -11.08 -13.21 3.52
N THR A 89 -10.80 -13.44 2.25
CA THR A 89 -11.80 -13.48 1.17
C THR A 89 -11.44 -14.52 0.13
N ILE A 90 -12.43 -14.98 -0.63
CA ILE A 90 -12.23 -15.80 -1.84
C ILE A 90 -12.21 -14.96 -3.11
N SER A 91 -12.54 -13.67 -3.03
CA SER A 91 -12.39 -12.73 -4.14
C SER A 91 -10.96 -12.20 -4.20
N LYS A 92 -10.28 -12.48 -5.32
CA LYS A 92 -8.96 -11.92 -5.60
C LYS A 92 -9.03 -10.39 -5.67
N GLN A 93 -10.05 -9.86 -6.37
CA GLN A 93 -10.24 -8.42 -6.53
C GLN A 93 -10.43 -7.73 -5.17
N LEU A 94 -11.27 -8.28 -4.30
CA LEU A 94 -11.49 -7.70 -2.96
C LEU A 94 -10.21 -7.76 -2.12
N ALA A 95 -9.41 -8.82 -2.24
CA ALA A 95 -8.13 -8.90 -1.53
C ALA A 95 -7.14 -7.81 -1.97
N GLU A 96 -7.02 -7.58 -3.28
CA GLU A 96 -6.20 -6.53 -3.86
C GLU A 96 -6.73 -5.13 -3.49
N ASP A 97 -8.05 -4.94 -3.52
CA ASP A 97 -8.69 -3.68 -3.12
C ASP A 97 -8.48 -3.35 -1.63
N VAL A 98 -8.61 -4.33 -0.73
CA VAL A 98 -8.32 -4.15 0.69
C VAL A 98 -6.87 -3.78 0.91
N ALA A 99 -5.94 -4.48 0.27
CA ALA A 99 -4.51 -4.18 0.35
C ALA A 99 -4.21 -2.76 -0.18
N PHE A 100 -4.83 -2.37 -1.30
CA PHE A 100 -4.72 -1.01 -1.85
C PHE A 100 -5.19 0.04 -0.84
N VAL A 101 -6.37 -0.13 -0.23
CA VAL A 101 -6.90 0.84 0.73
C VAL A 101 -6.00 0.94 1.97
N VAL A 102 -5.51 -0.19 2.50
CA VAL A 102 -4.56 -0.19 3.63
C VAL A 102 -3.28 0.55 3.29
N ARG A 103 -2.66 0.26 2.14
CA ARG A 103 -1.42 0.92 1.70
C ARG A 103 -1.64 2.40 1.44
N SER A 104 -2.79 2.78 0.90
CA SER A 104 -3.15 4.17 0.59
C SER A 104 -3.30 5.09 1.82
N ILE A 105 -3.46 4.52 3.02
CA ILE A 105 -3.46 5.26 4.30
C ILE A 105 -2.13 5.15 5.05
N GLY A 106 -1.07 4.69 4.36
CA GLY A 106 0.25 4.49 4.93
C GLY A 106 0.40 3.23 5.78
N GLY A 107 -0.50 2.26 5.62
CA GLY A 107 -0.41 0.95 6.25
C GLY A 107 0.36 -0.06 5.42
N ARG A 108 0.60 -1.23 5.99
CA ARG A 108 1.20 -2.39 5.33
C ARG A 108 0.16 -3.49 5.18
N ALA A 109 0.06 -4.06 3.98
CA ALA A 109 -0.78 -5.21 3.68
C ALA A 109 0.02 -6.26 2.90
N SER A 110 0.02 -7.49 3.36
CA SER A 110 0.57 -8.65 2.64
C SER A 110 -0.54 -9.63 2.32
N ILE A 111 -0.57 -10.12 1.09
CA ILE A 111 -1.56 -11.09 0.61
C ILE A 111 -0.92 -12.45 0.49
N ASN A 112 -1.43 -13.42 1.24
CA ASN A 112 -1.07 -14.82 1.13
C ASN A 112 -2.27 -15.61 0.63
N THR A 113 -2.03 -16.79 0.06
CA THR A 113 -3.09 -17.69 -0.41
C THR A 113 -3.12 -18.97 0.39
N LYS A 114 -4.32 -19.52 0.57
CA LYS A 114 -4.53 -20.81 1.24
C LYS A 114 -5.54 -21.64 0.46
N ASN A 115 -5.17 -22.88 0.14
CA ASN A 115 -6.13 -23.87 -0.31
C ASN A 115 -6.99 -24.29 0.89
N ALA A 116 -8.23 -23.78 0.92
CA ALA A 116 -9.18 -24.11 1.97
C ALA A 116 -9.92 -25.42 1.67
N GLY A 117 -10.33 -26.11 2.70
CA GLY A 117 -11.16 -27.29 2.62
C GLY A 117 -11.66 -27.71 3.99
N TYR A 118 -12.66 -28.55 4.02
CA TYR A 118 -13.21 -29.09 5.26
C TYR A 118 -13.48 -30.58 5.10
N LYS A 119 -13.49 -31.30 6.22
CA LYS A 119 -14.00 -32.67 6.29
C LYS A 119 -15.45 -32.63 6.74
N ASP A 120 -16.31 -33.34 6.04
CA ASP A 120 -17.69 -33.53 6.48
C ASP A 120 -17.79 -34.50 7.68
N TYR A 121 -19.01 -34.79 8.14
CA TYR A 121 -19.27 -35.67 9.26
C TYR A 121 -18.89 -37.13 8.98
N ASN A 122 -18.75 -37.52 7.70
CA ASN A 122 -18.28 -38.86 7.26
C ASN A 122 -16.75 -38.91 7.12
N GLY A 123 -16.04 -37.81 7.36
CA GLY A 123 -14.59 -37.67 7.21
C GLY A 123 -14.12 -37.43 5.77
N VAL A 124 -15.05 -37.23 4.82
CA VAL A 124 -14.72 -36.96 3.41
C VAL A 124 -14.23 -35.50 3.29
N TYR A 125 -13.08 -35.33 2.63
CA TYR A 125 -12.50 -34.02 2.42
C TYR A 125 -13.13 -33.30 1.22
N HIS A 126 -13.64 -32.10 1.45
CA HIS A 126 -14.18 -31.22 0.44
C HIS A 126 -13.25 -30.01 0.22
N LYS A 127 -12.75 -29.86 -1.00
CA LYS A 127 -11.95 -28.69 -1.38
C LYS A 127 -12.84 -27.48 -1.56
N CYS A 128 -12.47 -26.36 -0.94
CA CYS A 128 -13.10 -25.06 -1.14
C CYS A 128 -12.34 -24.21 -2.18
N ASN A 129 -12.87 -23.02 -2.46
CA ASN A 129 -12.17 -22.03 -3.28
C ASN A 129 -10.87 -21.58 -2.63
N LEU A 130 -9.92 -21.13 -3.46
CA LEU A 130 -8.72 -20.49 -2.99
C LEU A 130 -9.07 -19.28 -2.11
N ALA A 131 -8.55 -19.23 -0.91
CA ALA A 131 -8.73 -18.10 0.00
C ALA A 131 -7.50 -17.19 -0.03
N TYR A 132 -7.75 -15.89 -0.08
CA TYR A 132 -6.75 -14.83 0.05
C TYR A 132 -6.78 -14.32 1.49
N ILE A 133 -5.63 -14.33 2.13
CA ILE A 133 -5.43 -13.92 3.53
C ILE A 133 -4.60 -12.65 3.52
N ILE A 134 -5.20 -11.56 3.94
CA ILE A 134 -4.59 -10.24 3.99
C ILE A 134 -4.20 -9.95 5.45
N SER A 135 -2.89 -9.91 5.73
CA SER A 135 -2.37 -9.43 7.01
C SER A 135 -2.23 -7.92 6.96
N ILE A 136 -2.85 -7.23 7.92
CA ILE A 136 -3.00 -5.77 7.93
C ILE A 136 -2.27 -5.20 9.15
N THR A 137 -1.47 -4.15 8.92
CA THR A 137 -0.84 -3.35 9.97
C THR A 137 -0.89 -1.89 9.57
N THR A 138 -1.39 -1.03 10.46
CA THR A 138 -1.35 0.43 10.31
C THR A 138 -0.52 1.04 11.43
N ARG A 139 -0.22 2.33 11.33
CA ARG A 139 0.50 3.02 12.42
C ARG A 139 -0.27 2.93 13.74
N ASP A 140 -1.59 3.05 13.68
CA ASP A 140 -2.48 2.81 14.81
C ASP A 140 -3.63 1.90 14.35
N ASN A 141 -3.54 0.63 14.65
CA ASN A 141 -4.56 -0.36 14.31
C ASN A 141 -5.93 -0.08 14.98
N SER A 142 -5.96 0.73 16.05
CA SER A 142 -7.22 1.08 16.72
C SER A 142 -8.11 2.01 15.89
N GLU A 143 -7.54 2.70 14.89
CA GLU A 143 -8.28 3.57 14.00
C GLU A 143 -9.12 2.84 12.94
N ILE A 144 -8.83 1.56 12.71
CA ILE A 144 -9.51 0.73 11.69
C ILE A 144 -10.33 -0.41 12.30
N VAL A 145 -10.63 -0.34 13.60
CA VAL A 145 -11.45 -1.31 14.34
C VAL A 145 -12.36 -0.57 15.30
N SER A 146 -13.64 -0.95 15.41
CA SER A 146 -14.58 -0.31 16.34
C SER A 146 -15.28 -1.27 17.28
N LEU A 147 -15.39 -2.57 16.94
CA LEU A 147 -16.01 -3.55 17.82
C LEU A 147 -15.22 -3.70 19.13
N PRO A 148 -15.85 -3.53 20.32
CA PRO A 148 -15.15 -3.46 21.59
C PRO A 148 -14.19 -4.64 21.84
N LYS A 149 -14.63 -5.86 21.53
CA LYS A 149 -13.82 -7.08 21.69
C LYS A 149 -12.58 -7.12 20.78
N LYS A 150 -12.70 -6.62 19.52
CA LYS A 150 -11.59 -6.53 18.59
C LYS A 150 -10.65 -5.39 18.98
N LEU A 151 -11.20 -4.25 19.36
CA LEU A 151 -10.47 -3.07 19.80
C LEU A 151 -9.63 -3.36 21.06
N GLU A 152 -10.19 -4.10 22.03
CA GLU A 152 -9.44 -4.54 23.23
C GLU A 152 -8.20 -5.37 22.85
N ARG A 153 -8.33 -6.30 21.89
CA ARG A 153 -7.21 -7.12 21.41
C ARG A 153 -6.13 -6.29 20.72
N VAL A 154 -6.53 -5.36 19.87
CA VAL A 154 -5.61 -4.43 19.19
C VAL A 154 -4.83 -3.60 20.21
N ARG A 155 -5.49 -3.08 21.23
CA ARG A 155 -4.87 -2.26 22.29
C ARG A 155 -3.89 -3.05 23.17
N LYS A 156 -4.09 -4.36 23.33
CA LYS A 156 -3.15 -5.23 24.05
C LYS A 156 -1.79 -5.35 23.37
N LEU A 157 -1.74 -5.24 22.04
CA LEU A 157 -0.49 -5.23 21.29
C LEU A 157 0.39 -4.02 21.64
N GLY A 158 -0.23 -2.91 22.10
CA GLY A 158 0.42 -1.63 22.34
C GLY A 158 0.85 -0.94 21.05
N TYR A 159 0.85 0.38 21.05
CA TYR A 159 1.48 1.18 20.02
C TYR A 159 2.96 1.30 20.36
N ASP A 160 3.80 0.55 19.67
CA ASP A 160 5.24 0.68 19.78
C ASP A 160 5.71 1.68 18.74
N SER A 161 5.91 2.93 19.15
CA SER A 161 6.39 4.02 18.30
C SER A 161 7.77 3.74 17.68
N ASP A 162 8.52 2.81 18.27
CA ASP A 162 9.89 2.49 17.85
C ASP A 162 9.91 1.45 16.71
N LYS A 163 8.77 0.89 16.34
CA LYS A 163 8.67 -0.04 15.20
C LYS A 163 8.58 0.67 13.85
N ARG A 164 9.33 1.74 13.62
CA ARG A 164 9.43 2.44 12.33
C ARG A 164 9.80 1.48 11.19
N TYR A 165 10.62 0.47 11.45
CA TYR A 165 11.06 -0.50 10.46
C TYR A 165 9.93 -1.32 9.82
N TYR A 166 8.75 -1.41 10.44
CA TYR A 166 7.59 -2.09 9.81
C TYR A 166 7.04 -1.36 8.60
N PHE A 167 7.34 -0.07 8.47
CA PHE A 167 6.86 0.78 7.38
C PHE A 167 7.97 1.20 6.41
N GLU A 168 9.18 0.66 6.61
CA GLU A 168 10.29 0.87 5.69
C GLU A 168 10.23 -0.14 4.54
N ASN A 169 10.36 0.36 3.32
CA ASN A 169 10.55 -0.48 2.15
C ASN A 169 12.04 -0.71 1.96
N LYS A 170 12.42 -1.97 1.74
CA LYS A 170 13.81 -2.35 1.42
C LYS A 170 13.87 -2.79 -0.03
N ILE A 171 14.96 -2.43 -0.71
CA ILE A 171 15.25 -2.96 -2.04
C ILE A 171 15.69 -4.41 -1.84
N GLU A 172 14.96 -5.34 -2.45
CA GLU A 172 15.24 -6.78 -2.38
C GLU A 172 16.17 -7.22 -3.52
N SER A 173 15.92 -6.72 -4.73
CA SER A 173 16.75 -6.98 -5.89
C SER A 173 16.71 -5.79 -6.86
N ILE A 174 17.75 -5.68 -7.67
CA ILE A 174 17.84 -4.76 -8.80
C ILE A 174 18.21 -5.61 -10.02
N GLU A 175 17.35 -5.62 -11.04
CA GLU A 175 17.55 -6.43 -12.24
C GLU A 175 17.59 -5.55 -13.48
N TYR A 176 18.56 -5.80 -14.37
CA TYR A 176 18.64 -5.11 -15.65
C TYR A 176 17.54 -5.62 -16.61
N ILE A 177 16.64 -4.74 -17.00
CA ILE A 177 15.51 -5.06 -17.88
C ILE A 177 15.67 -4.51 -19.32
N GLY A 178 16.88 -4.11 -19.70
CA GLY A 178 17.19 -3.51 -21.01
C GLY A 178 16.81 -2.02 -21.11
N VAL A 179 17.06 -1.44 -22.27
CA VAL A 179 16.73 -0.04 -22.57
C VAL A 179 15.25 0.05 -22.95
N LYS A 180 14.50 0.86 -22.24
CA LYS A 180 13.08 1.12 -22.49
C LYS A 180 12.81 2.61 -22.60
N LYS A 181 11.77 2.98 -23.37
CA LYS A 181 11.29 4.37 -23.40
C LYS A 181 10.72 4.72 -22.03
N GLY A 182 11.19 5.81 -21.42
CA GLY A 182 10.70 6.37 -20.18
C GLY A 182 10.14 7.79 -20.37
N ARG A 183 9.40 8.27 -19.39
CA ARG A 183 8.96 9.68 -19.30
C ARG A 183 9.40 10.21 -17.93
N CYS A 184 9.95 11.41 -17.93
CA CYS A 184 10.14 12.17 -16.72
C CYS A 184 8.83 12.95 -16.46
N ILE A 185 8.31 12.86 -15.23
CA ILE A 185 7.12 13.58 -14.81
C ILE A 185 7.52 14.74 -13.90
N THR A 186 6.79 15.84 -13.99
CA THR A 186 6.86 16.94 -13.04
C THR A 186 5.58 16.98 -12.24
N VAL A 187 5.69 17.16 -10.93
CA VAL A 187 4.55 17.26 -10.01
C VAL A 187 4.55 18.63 -9.34
N ASP A 188 3.36 19.18 -9.06
CA ASP A 188 3.20 20.48 -8.41
C ASP A 188 3.60 20.50 -6.93
N ASN A 189 3.92 19.36 -6.36
CA ASN A 189 4.40 19.27 -4.99
C ASN A 189 5.80 19.89 -4.88
N PRO A 190 6.01 20.91 -4.00
CA PRO A 190 7.31 21.55 -3.83
C PRO A 190 8.46 20.60 -3.48
N SER A 191 8.16 19.47 -2.82
CA SER A 191 9.16 18.44 -2.53
C SER A 191 9.52 17.59 -3.76
N GLY A 192 8.74 17.65 -4.85
CA GLY A 192 8.90 16.79 -6.01
C GLY A 192 8.57 15.33 -5.77
N LEU A 193 8.02 14.99 -4.59
CA LEU A 193 7.66 13.62 -4.23
C LEU A 193 6.32 13.23 -4.86
N TYR A 194 6.25 11.98 -5.31
CA TYR A 194 5.01 11.35 -5.79
C TYR A 194 4.96 9.87 -5.41
N CYS A 195 3.79 9.29 -5.47
CA CYS A 195 3.60 7.86 -5.22
C CYS A 195 3.61 7.08 -6.53
N VAL A 196 4.32 5.98 -6.55
CA VAL A 196 4.23 4.93 -7.58
C VAL A 196 3.42 3.74 -7.06
N ASP A 197 3.44 2.61 -7.76
CA ASP A 197 2.72 1.40 -7.39
C ASP A 197 2.87 1.06 -5.91
N ASP A 198 1.78 0.56 -5.33
CA ASP A 198 1.69 0.21 -3.90
C ASP A 198 1.94 1.39 -2.92
N PHE A 199 1.76 2.64 -3.39
CA PHE A 199 1.98 3.87 -2.62
C PHE A 199 3.41 4.07 -2.13
N ILE A 200 4.39 3.54 -2.86
CA ILE A 200 5.80 3.82 -2.58
C ILE A 200 6.06 5.27 -2.96
N VAL A 201 6.46 6.06 -1.97
CA VAL A 201 6.86 7.45 -2.20
C VAL A 201 8.22 7.50 -2.85
N THR A 202 8.32 8.17 -3.97
CA THR A 202 9.56 8.30 -4.73
C THR A 202 9.76 9.71 -5.27
N HIS A 203 10.92 9.94 -5.86
CA HIS A 203 11.30 11.19 -6.50
C HIS A 203 12.06 10.84 -7.78
N ASN A 204 11.89 11.59 -8.87
CA ASN A 204 12.56 11.33 -10.16
C ASN A 204 14.07 11.15 -10.03
N SER A 205 14.74 12.08 -9.31
CA SER A 205 16.18 12.00 -9.10
C SER A 205 16.62 10.79 -8.30
N PHE A 206 15.80 10.32 -7.34
CA PHE A 206 16.09 9.13 -6.55
C PHE A 206 15.97 7.87 -7.40
N ALA A 207 14.93 7.78 -8.23
CA ALA A 207 14.75 6.69 -9.17
C ALA A 207 15.90 6.59 -10.19
N LEU A 208 16.42 7.73 -10.66
CA LEU A 208 17.59 7.77 -11.55
C LEU A 208 18.86 7.26 -10.86
N VAL A 209 19.11 7.64 -9.61
CA VAL A 209 20.26 7.12 -8.84
C VAL A 209 20.15 5.62 -8.65
N LEU A 210 18.96 5.11 -8.34
CA LEU A 210 18.73 3.66 -8.22
C LEU A 210 18.90 2.93 -9.55
N ALA A 211 18.45 3.50 -10.66
CA ALA A 211 18.65 2.90 -11.99
C ALA A 211 20.13 2.81 -12.41
N MET A 212 20.97 3.68 -11.86
CA MET A 212 22.42 3.66 -12.07
C MET A 212 23.16 2.77 -11.05
N ALA A 213 22.49 2.34 -9.98
CA ALA A 213 23.13 1.61 -8.88
C ALA A 213 23.72 0.27 -9.34
N GLU A 214 22.96 -0.53 -10.09
CA GLU A 214 23.42 -1.84 -10.54
C GLU A 214 24.70 -1.73 -11.42
N PRO A 215 24.69 -0.99 -12.54
CA PRO A 215 25.89 -0.88 -13.37
C PRO A 215 27.06 -0.23 -12.63
N LEU A 216 26.84 0.74 -11.74
CA LEU A 216 27.90 1.33 -10.92
C LEU A 216 28.52 0.34 -9.94
N MET A 217 27.74 -0.62 -9.43
CA MET A 217 28.24 -1.60 -8.47
C MET A 217 28.83 -2.86 -9.12
N THR A 218 28.38 -3.23 -10.32
CA THR A 218 28.70 -4.53 -10.95
C THR A 218 29.63 -4.45 -12.15
N ASP A 219 29.65 -3.32 -12.87
CA ASP A 219 30.46 -3.13 -14.07
C ASP A 219 31.61 -2.15 -13.81
N PRO A 220 32.86 -2.64 -13.68
CA PRO A 220 34.05 -1.78 -13.48
C PRO A 220 34.27 -0.75 -14.60
N ASP A 221 33.79 -1.04 -15.79
CA ASP A 221 33.98 -0.18 -16.99
C ASP A 221 32.79 0.79 -17.17
N PHE A 222 31.81 0.76 -16.31
CA PHE A 222 30.67 1.66 -16.40
C PHE A 222 31.08 3.12 -16.17
N ARG A 223 30.64 3.99 -17.07
CA ARG A 223 30.88 5.45 -17.05
C ARG A 223 29.56 6.16 -17.19
N GLY A 224 29.03 6.68 -16.06
CA GLY A 224 27.79 7.44 -16.02
C GLY A 224 28.03 8.94 -16.24
N LEU A 225 27.01 9.62 -16.75
CA LEU A 225 26.96 11.08 -16.85
C LEU A 225 25.61 11.58 -16.35
N ILE A 226 25.64 12.49 -15.39
CA ILE A 226 24.44 13.20 -14.92
C ILE A 226 24.61 14.68 -15.25
N SER A 227 23.70 15.20 -16.05
CA SER A 227 23.68 16.63 -16.40
C SER A 227 22.42 17.31 -15.88
N ARG A 228 22.56 18.58 -15.53
CA ARG A 228 21.47 19.49 -15.24
C ARG A 228 21.79 20.87 -15.80
N LYS A 229 20.75 21.72 -15.90
CA LYS A 229 20.88 23.11 -16.36
C LYS A 229 21.87 23.92 -15.49
N ALA A 230 21.96 23.64 -14.20
CA ALA A 230 22.92 24.29 -13.29
C ALA A 230 23.64 23.25 -12.41
N LEU A 231 24.98 23.30 -12.39
CA LEU A 231 25.80 22.40 -11.58
C LEU A 231 25.50 22.51 -10.08
N GLN A 232 25.19 23.71 -9.61
CA GLN A 232 24.82 23.93 -8.23
C GLN A 232 23.58 23.13 -7.80
N SER A 233 22.62 22.89 -8.71
CA SER A 233 21.44 22.08 -8.42
C SER A 233 21.72 20.57 -8.27
N LEU A 234 22.89 20.11 -8.71
CA LEU A 234 23.35 18.74 -8.47
C LEU A 234 23.99 18.57 -7.09
N LYS A 235 24.62 19.65 -6.59
CA LYS A 235 25.37 19.69 -5.33
C LYS A 235 24.56 20.20 -4.14
N ALA A 236 23.52 21.01 -4.38
CA ALA A 236 22.70 21.59 -3.32
C ALA A 236 21.96 20.53 -2.48
N GLY A 237 21.50 20.92 -1.29
CA GLY A 237 20.70 20.05 -0.43
C GLY A 237 19.51 19.45 -1.17
N GLY A 238 19.33 18.14 -1.09
CA GLY A 238 18.37 17.38 -1.90
C GLY A 238 18.81 17.07 -3.35
N GLY A 239 20.02 17.50 -3.76
CA GLY A 239 20.60 17.21 -5.08
C GLY A 239 21.08 15.77 -5.25
N PHE A 240 21.65 15.47 -6.42
CA PHE A 240 22.13 14.11 -6.75
C PHE A 240 23.26 13.64 -5.81
N VAL A 241 24.20 14.51 -5.47
CA VAL A 241 25.31 14.19 -4.57
C VAL A 241 24.81 13.69 -3.22
N GLU A 242 23.85 14.40 -2.64
CA GLU A 242 23.26 14.00 -1.36
C GLU A 242 22.52 12.66 -1.46
N LYS A 243 21.81 12.42 -2.57
CA LYS A 243 21.10 11.16 -2.80
C LYS A 243 22.06 9.97 -2.94
N PHE A 244 23.18 10.16 -3.63
CA PHE A 244 24.23 9.12 -3.68
C PHE A 244 24.77 8.81 -2.29
N ARG A 245 25.04 9.83 -1.46
CA ARG A 245 25.47 9.63 -0.08
C ARG A 245 24.42 8.91 0.78
N GLN A 246 23.14 9.25 0.60
CA GLN A 246 22.04 8.60 1.32
C GLN A 246 21.88 7.12 0.96
N ILE A 247 22.10 6.76 -0.30
CA ILE A 247 21.94 5.39 -0.79
C ILE A 247 23.17 4.54 -0.51
N PHE A 248 24.36 5.06 -0.84
CA PHE A 248 25.59 4.28 -0.84
C PHE A 248 26.49 4.55 0.37
N GLY A 249 26.21 5.62 1.17
CA GLY A 249 27.04 5.98 2.32
C GLY A 249 28.52 6.10 1.95
N ASP A 250 29.36 5.43 2.71
CA ASP A 250 30.82 5.39 2.51
C ASP A 250 31.26 4.41 1.41
N TYR A 251 30.33 3.70 0.77
CA TYR A 251 30.65 2.80 -0.34
C TYR A 251 31.03 3.54 -1.62
N CYS A 252 30.65 4.79 -1.77
CA CYS A 252 31.09 5.65 -2.87
C CYS A 252 31.87 6.87 -2.36
N SER A 253 32.84 7.33 -3.13
CA SER A 253 33.55 8.59 -2.89
C SER A 253 33.01 9.68 -3.78
N VAL A 254 32.87 10.91 -3.24
CA VAL A 254 32.34 12.06 -3.96
C VAL A 254 33.37 13.19 -4.01
N LYS A 255 33.85 13.51 -5.20
CA LYS A 255 34.67 14.70 -5.47
C LYS A 255 33.73 15.83 -5.94
N GLU A 256 33.68 16.94 -5.22
CA GLU A 256 32.76 18.08 -5.51
C GLU A 256 33.46 19.27 -6.18
N SER A 257 34.79 19.33 -6.14
CA SER A 257 35.57 20.37 -6.82
C SER A 257 35.76 20.03 -8.31
N ASP A 258 36.33 20.92 -9.08
CA ASP A 258 36.62 20.79 -10.51
C ASP A 258 36.34 19.43 -11.13
N ASN A 259 35.41 19.34 -12.05
CA ASN A 259 34.88 18.07 -12.60
C ASN A 259 34.34 17.12 -11.53
N PRO A 260 33.20 17.45 -10.93
CA PRO A 260 32.63 16.67 -9.85
C PRO A 260 32.30 15.26 -10.35
N ARG A 261 32.64 14.26 -9.50
CA ARG A 261 32.57 12.85 -9.83
C ARG A 261 32.18 12.03 -8.61
N ILE A 262 31.38 11.02 -8.83
CA ILE A 262 31.04 9.98 -7.86
C ILE A 262 31.73 8.69 -8.32
N SER A 263 32.64 8.15 -7.49
CA SER A 263 33.45 6.98 -7.83
C SER A 263 33.17 5.81 -6.90
N PHE A 264 33.21 4.61 -7.44
CA PHE A 264 32.97 3.36 -6.73
C PHE A 264 34.25 2.53 -6.60
N PRO A 265 34.35 1.63 -5.59
CA PRO A 265 35.57 0.85 -5.34
C PRO A 265 36.00 -0.07 -6.51
N ASN A 266 35.05 -0.51 -7.33
CA ASN A 266 35.27 -1.35 -8.49
C ASN A 266 35.90 -0.60 -9.70
N GLY A 267 36.03 0.73 -9.62
CA GLY A 267 36.57 1.57 -10.70
C GLY A 267 35.52 2.26 -11.57
N SER A 268 34.26 1.92 -11.43
CA SER A 268 33.16 2.63 -12.10
C SER A 268 32.97 4.05 -11.54
N PHE A 269 32.40 4.95 -12.33
CA PHE A 269 32.13 6.30 -11.87
C PHE A 269 30.98 6.98 -12.63
N CYS A 270 30.48 8.06 -12.03
CA CYS A 270 29.52 8.95 -12.63
C CYS A 270 30.03 10.39 -12.57
N ASP A 271 30.16 11.04 -13.72
CA ASP A 271 30.49 12.45 -13.82
C ASP A 271 29.25 13.32 -13.69
N LEU A 272 29.40 14.45 -13.01
CA LEU A 272 28.34 15.45 -12.87
C LEU A 272 28.71 16.68 -13.71
N THR A 273 27.80 17.08 -14.58
CA THR A 273 28.01 18.23 -15.47
C THR A 273 26.77 19.11 -15.59
N TYR A 274 26.88 20.21 -16.28
CA TYR A 274 25.76 21.06 -16.65
C TYR A 274 25.75 21.28 -18.16
N ILE A 275 24.55 21.54 -18.67
CA ILE A 275 24.37 21.94 -20.06
C ILE A 275 23.96 23.40 -20.03
N ASP A 276 24.80 24.25 -20.58
CA ASP A 276 24.48 25.67 -20.77
C ASP A 276 23.63 25.81 -22.03
N ASP A 277 22.45 26.43 -21.91
CA ASP A 277 21.54 26.70 -23.04
C ASP A 277 21.99 27.95 -23.84
N SER A 278 23.22 28.40 -23.68
CA SER A 278 23.74 29.55 -24.41
C SER A 278 24.26 29.12 -25.79
N ASP A 279 23.32 28.73 -26.70
CA ASP A 279 23.44 28.84 -28.17
C ASP A 279 22.07 28.80 -28.81
#